data_e8fc52a45e7d2a556fde00888b680f50
#
_entry.id   e8fc52a45e7d2a556fde00888b680f50
#
_cell.length_a   1.000
_cell.length_b   1.000
_cell.length_c   1.000
_cell.angle_alpha   90.00
_cell.angle_beta   90.00
_cell.angle_gamma   90.00
#
_symmetry.space_group_name_H-M   'P 1'
#
loop_
_entity.id
_entity.type
_entity.pdbx_description
1 polymer ?
#
loop_
_entity_poly.entity_id
_entity_poly.type
_entity_poly.pdbx_seq_one_letter_code
_entity_poly.pdbx_strand_id
1 'polypeptide(L)'
;MSETALITEEYRRMQQELHRNPDYGVASIEYAPIVAQVVEATGIDELLDYGAGKGRLGPALEDMCEKPLTIHHYEPAISEWSSPPAPCRLVACIDVLEHIEPDLLDNVLDDLQRVTSNIGVFTVHTGPATKFLSDGRNAHLTQMPASWWLPKFLERFELATFNRIRAAGFYVIVEPRKN
;
A
#
# COMPACT_ATOMS: atom_id res chain seq x y z
N MET A 1 -4.07 -3.53 25.97
CA MET A 1 -4.86 -2.85 24.90
C MET A 1 -5.03 -3.88 23.81
N SER A 2 -6.25 -4.16 23.34
CA SER A 2 -6.44 -5.08 22.21
C SER A 2 -5.81 -4.44 20.98
N GLU A 3 -4.98 -5.20 20.27
CA GLU A 3 -4.38 -4.79 19.00
C GLU A 3 -5.52 -4.49 18.01
N THR A 4 -5.47 -3.34 17.35
CA THR A 4 -6.48 -2.95 16.36
C THR A 4 -6.35 -3.87 15.15
N ALA A 5 -7.41 -4.59 14.82
CA ALA A 5 -7.38 -5.54 13.70
C ALA A 5 -7.20 -4.79 12.37
N LEU A 6 -6.27 -5.25 11.52
CA LEU A 6 -6.00 -4.74 10.18
C LEU A 6 -6.51 -5.68 9.08
N ILE A 7 -6.80 -6.92 9.43
CA ILE A 7 -7.32 -7.96 8.54
C ILE A 7 -8.07 -8.99 9.38
N THR A 8 -9.18 -9.55 8.87
CA THR A 8 -9.81 -10.70 9.52
C THR A 8 -9.09 -11.98 9.17
N GLU A 9 -9.20 -13.00 10.03
CA GLU A 9 -8.58 -14.31 9.78
C GLU A 9 -9.18 -15.00 8.54
N GLU A 10 -10.46 -14.81 8.29
CA GLU A 10 -11.13 -15.34 7.09
C GLU A 10 -10.56 -14.70 5.82
N TYR A 11 -10.46 -13.38 5.79
CA TYR A 11 -9.93 -12.65 4.65
C TYR A 11 -8.44 -12.93 4.43
N ARG A 12 -7.66 -13.07 5.51
CA ARG A 12 -6.26 -13.49 5.45
C ARG A 12 -6.09 -14.81 4.67
N ARG A 13 -6.95 -15.81 4.93
CA ARG A 13 -6.91 -17.08 4.20
C ARG A 13 -7.23 -16.92 2.73
N MET A 14 -8.20 -16.06 2.38
CA MET A 14 -8.52 -15.77 0.98
C MET A 14 -7.35 -15.08 0.27
N GLN A 15 -6.67 -14.15 0.93
CA GLN A 15 -5.48 -13.50 0.38
C GLN A 15 -4.33 -14.50 0.21
N GLN A 16 -4.10 -15.40 1.17
CA GLN A 16 -3.11 -16.47 1.03
C GLN A 16 -3.39 -17.37 -0.20
N GLU A 17 -4.65 -17.64 -0.46
CA GLU A 17 -5.06 -18.41 -1.66
C GLU A 17 -4.77 -17.63 -2.94
N LEU A 18 -5.13 -16.35 -3.01
CA LEU A 18 -4.83 -15.49 -4.16
C LEU A 18 -3.32 -15.37 -4.41
N HIS A 19 -2.51 -15.26 -3.36
CA HIS A 19 -1.05 -15.18 -3.47
C HIS A 19 -0.38 -16.44 -4.05
N ARG A 20 -1.08 -17.59 -4.13
CA ARG A 20 -0.59 -18.76 -4.86
C ARG A 20 -0.55 -18.53 -6.37
N ASN A 21 -1.36 -17.59 -6.88
CA ASN A 21 -1.32 -17.20 -8.28
C ASN A 21 -0.06 -16.33 -8.55
N PRO A 22 0.84 -16.72 -9.47
CA PRO A 22 2.06 -15.96 -9.76
C PRO A 22 1.78 -14.55 -10.32
N ASP A 23 0.61 -14.34 -10.96
CA ASP A 23 0.20 -13.08 -11.58
C ASP A 23 -0.59 -12.17 -10.65
N TYR A 24 -0.65 -12.47 -9.35
CA TYR A 24 -1.29 -11.65 -8.32
C TYR A 24 -0.25 -10.97 -7.44
N GLY A 25 -0.50 -9.71 -7.04
CA GLY A 25 0.39 -8.91 -6.19
C GLY A 25 1.68 -8.49 -6.93
N VAL A 26 1.55 -8.06 -8.19
CA VAL A 26 2.67 -7.66 -9.03
C VAL A 26 2.62 -6.18 -9.47
N ALA A 27 1.57 -5.46 -9.09
CA ALA A 27 1.34 -4.07 -9.51
C ALA A 27 2.47 -3.11 -9.07
N SER A 28 3.15 -3.42 -7.97
CA SER A 28 4.25 -2.60 -7.45
C SER A 28 5.37 -2.33 -8.47
N ILE A 29 5.60 -3.24 -9.42
CA ILE A 29 6.58 -3.05 -10.50
C ILE A 29 6.21 -1.87 -11.39
N GLU A 30 4.93 -1.71 -11.73
CA GLU A 30 4.44 -0.62 -12.58
C GLU A 30 4.62 0.75 -11.90
N TYR A 31 4.49 0.80 -10.58
CA TYR A 31 4.57 2.03 -9.79
C TYR A 31 5.97 2.29 -9.21
N ALA A 32 6.90 1.38 -9.35
CA ALA A 32 8.29 1.55 -8.90
C ALA A 32 8.95 2.85 -9.39
N PRO A 33 8.74 3.33 -10.64
CA PRO A 33 9.29 4.62 -11.08
C PRO A 33 8.84 5.82 -10.25
N ILE A 34 7.61 5.82 -9.72
CA ILE A 34 7.10 6.92 -8.86
C ILE A 34 7.82 6.88 -7.52
N VAL A 35 7.98 5.69 -6.94
CA VAL A 35 8.69 5.50 -5.67
C VAL A 35 10.16 5.88 -5.82
N ALA A 36 10.83 5.46 -6.92
CA ALA A 36 12.21 5.82 -7.22
C ALA A 36 12.41 7.34 -7.31
N GLN A 37 11.51 8.08 -7.96
CA GLN A 37 11.56 9.54 -8.02
C GLN A 37 11.50 10.18 -6.63
N VAL A 38 10.69 9.64 -5.71
CA VAL A 38 10.61 10.13 -4.33
C VAL A 38 11.89 9.81 -3.57
N VAL A 39 12.47 8.62 -3.74
CA VAL A 39 13.76 8.22 -3.16
C VAL A 39 14.86 9.19 -3.60
N GLU A 40 14.99 9.44 -4.89
CA GLU A 40 16.02 10.33 -5.44
C GLU A 40 15.83 11.78 -4.98
N ALA A 41 14.58 12.26 -4.95
CA ALA A 41 14.27 13.63 -4.54
C ALA A 41 14.51 13.88 -3.04
N THR A 42 14.35 12.84 -2.20
CA THR A 42 14.45 12.98 -0.74
C THR A 42 15.78 12.48 -0.17
N GLY A 43 16.51 11.65 -0.91
CA GLY A 43 17.72 10.97 -0.44
C GLY A 43 17.47 9.98 0.69
N ILE A 44 16.23 9.51 0.87
CA ILE A 44 15.89 8.49 1.86
C ILE A 44 16.42 7.14 1.39
N ASP A 45 17.02 6.39 2.30
CA ASP A 45 17.68 5.11 2.05
C ASP A 45 17.00 3.89 2.70
N GLU A 46 15.82 4.12 3.28
CA GLU A 46 14.97 3.06 3.84
C GLU A 46 13.53 3.20 3.36
N LEU A 47 12.87 2.07 3.11
CA LEU A 47 11.50 1.99 2.62
C LEU A 47 10.72 0.89 3.35
N LEU A 48 9.51 1.19 3.77
CA LEU A 48 8.51 0.19 4.15
C LEU A 48 7.58 -0.07 2.94
N ASP A 49 7.62 -1.29 2.42
CA ASP A 49 6.67 -1.82 1.43
C ASP A 49 5.47 -2.39 2.19
N TYR A 50 4.42 -1.57 2.32
CA TYR A 50 3.22 -1.89 3.11
C TYR A 50 2.17 -2.55 2.22
N GLY A 51 1.84 -3.80 2.50
CA GLY A 51 1.09 -4.67 1.61
C GLY A 51 2.00 -5.22 0.50
N ALA A 52 3.18 -5.70 0.90
CA ALA A 52 4.28 -6.04 0.00
C ALA A 52 3.95 -7.14 -1.03
N GLY A 53 2.86 -7.89 -0.83
CA GLY A 53 2.48 -8.97 -1.71
C GLY A 53 3.61 -9.97 -1.87
N LYS A 54 4.27 -9.97 -3.04
CA LYS A 54 5.43 -10.83 -3.33
C LYS A 54 6.79 -10.14 -3.16
N GLY A 55 6.82 -8.94 -2.54
CA GLY A 55 8.06 -8.19 -2.32
C GLY A 55 8.75 -7.74 -3.62
N ARG A 56 8.01 -7.49 -4.69
CA ARG A 56 8.60 -7.16 -5.99
C ARG A 56 9.00 -5.70 -6.15
N LEU A 57 8.58 -4.84 -5.24
CA LEU A 57 8.95 -3.43 -5.27
C LEU A 57 10.48 -3.26 -5.07
N GLY A 58 11.06 -3.96 -4.08
CA GLY A 58 12.49 -3.88 -3.81
C GLY A 58 13.37 -4.17 -5.03
N PRO A 59 13.29 -5.36 -5.64
CA PRO A 59 14.03 -5.67 -6.86
C PRO A 59 13.80 -4.68 -8.02
N ALA A 60 12.58 -4.15 -8.17
CA ALA A 60 12.29 -3.16 -9.20
C ALA A 60 12.99 -1.80 -8.93
N LEU A 61 13.21 -1.44 -7.67
CA LEU A 61 13.89 -0.21 -7.29
C LEU A 61 15.42 -0.33 -7.37
N GLU A 62 16.00 -1.53 -7.21
CA GLU A 62 17.44 -1.76 -7.31
C GLU A 62 18.03 -1.28 -8.63
N ASP A 63 17.28 -1.45 -9.75
CA ASP A 63 17.70 -1.02 -11.08
C ASP A 63 17.44 0.48 -11.34
N MET A 64 16.68 1.17 -10.47
CA MET A 64 16.21 2.53 -10.68
C MET A 64 16.86 3.55 -9.75
N CYS A 65 17.34 3.13 -8.58
CA CYS A 65 17.93 4.02 -7.58
C CYS A 65 19.45 3.97 -7.64
N GLU A 66 20.10 5.15 -7.55
CA GLU A 66 21.57 5.24 -7.55
C GLU A 66 22.20 4.62 -6.29
N LYS A 67 21.46 4.64 -5.18
CA LYS A 67 21.93 4.13 -3.88
C LYS A 67 21.12 2.91 -3.44
N PRO A 68 21.75 1.98 -2.73
CA PRO A 68 21.05 0.85 -2.12
C PRO A 68 19.97 1.33 -1.16
N LEU A 69 18.81 0.68 -1.20
CA LEU A 69 17.70 0.89 -0.27
C LEU A 69 17.59 -0.28 0.70
N THR A 70 17.35 0.02 1.97
CA THR A 70 16.90 -0.96 2.94
C THR A 70 15.40 -1.11 2.82
N ILE A 71 14.93 -2.29 2.40
CA ILE A 71 13.50 -2.56 2.23
C ILE A 71 12.98 -3.38 3.40
N HIS A 72 11.95 -2.86 4.07
CA HIS A 72 11.16 -3.57 5.07
C HIS A 72 9.84 -4.01 4.43
N HIS A 73 9.45 -5.26 4.61
CA HIS A 73 8.19 -5.77 4.08
C HIS A 73 7.16 -5.92 5.19
N TYR A 74 5.92 -5.52 4.89
CA TYR A 74 4.75 -5.87 5.70
C TYR A 74 3.66 -6.42 4.81
N GLU A 75 3.24 -7.66 5.08
CA GLU A 75 2.16 -8.35 4.37
C GLU A 75 1.46 -9.32 5.33
N PRO A 76 0.23 -8.99 5.79
CA PRO A 76 -0.46 -9.80 6.78
C PRO A 76 -0.75 -11.24 6.32
N ALA A 77 -0.82 -11.49 5.02
CA ALA A 77 -1.08 -12.82 4.46
C ALA A 77 0.18 -13.69 4.35
N ILE A 78 1.38 -13.14 4.55
CA ILE A 78 2.65 -13.85 4.49
C ILE A 78 3.28 -13.90 5.88
N SER A 79 3.47 -15.09 6.44
CA SER A 79 3.90 -15.30 7.82
C SER A 79 5.20 -14.60 8.19
N GLU A 80 6.16 -14.59 7.26
CA GLU A 80 7.48 -13.97 7.45
C GLU A 80 7.41 -12.44 7.56
N TRP A 81 6.35 -11.83 7.03
CA TRP A 81 6.16 -10.37 6.94
C TRP A 81 4.93 -9.86 7.67
N SER A 82 4.26 -10.72 8.46
CA SER A 82 2.98 -10.42 9.11
C SER A 82 3.12 -9.64 10.42
N SER A 83 4.33 -9.47 10.96
CA SER A 83 4.54 -8.69 12.18
C SER A 83 4.28 -7.21 11.95
N PRO A 84 3.59 -6.50 12.87
CA PRO A 84 3.34 -5.08 12.75
C PRO A 84 4.64 -4.29 12.51
N PRO A 85 4.69 -3.44 11.48
CA PRO A 85 5.91 -2.74 11.13
C PRO A 85 6.19 -1.56 12.07
N ALA A 86 7.48 -1.23 12.21
CA ALA A 86 7.92 0.00 12.85
C ALA A 86 7.69 1.22 11.93
N PRO A 87 7.65 2.45 12.48
CA PRO A 87 7.66 3.67 11.65
C PRO A 87 8.88 3.70 10.73
N CYS A 88 8.66 4.12 9.47
CA CYS A 88 9.68 4.25 8.45
C CYS A 88 9.61 5.63 7.80
N ARG A 89 10.75 6.15 7.31
CA ARG A 89 10.81 7.48 6.69
C ARG A 89 10.08 7.54 5.36
N LEU A 90 10.12 6.48 4.57
CA LEU A 90 9.34 6.33 3.35
C LEU A 90 8.46 5.10 3.44
N VAL A 91 7.17 5.26 3.16
CA VAL A 91 6.20 4.16 3.12
C VAL A 91 5.58 4.11 1.74
N ALA A 92 5.67 2.97 1.06
CA ALA A 92 4.95 2.69 -0.17
C ALA A 92 3.78 1.73 0.13
N CYS A 93 2.58 2.12 -0.26
CA CYS A 93 1.37 1.28 -0.17
C CYS A 93 0.73 1.24 -1.56
N ILE A 94 1.06 0.20 -2.32
CA ILE A 94 0.82 0.13 -3.76
C ILE A 94 -0.20 -0.96 -4.08
N ASP A 95 -1.37 -0.55 -4.61
CA ASP A 95 -2.45 -1.47 -5.01
C ASP A 95 -2.92 -2.36 -3.82
N VAL A 96 -3.19 -1.72 -2.68
CA VAL A 96 -3.52 -2.38 -1.40
C VAL A 96 -4.87 -1.92 -0.86
N LEU A 97 -5.10 -0.60 -0.80
CA LEU A 97 -6.21 -0.02 -0.03
C LEU A 97 -7.58 -0.43 -0.56
N GLU A 98 -7.73 -0.59 -1.86
CA GLU A 98 -8.95 -1.08 -2.52
C GLU A 98 -9.27 -2.55 -2.18
N HIS A 99 -8.27 -3.30 -1.74
CA HIS A 99 -8.42 -4.69 -1.31
C HIS A 99 -8.83 -4.83 0.17
N ILE A 100 -8.68 -3.77 0.96
CA ILE A 100 -8.96 -3.83 2.40
C ILE A 100 -10.46 -4.01 2.65
N GLU A 101 -10.80 -4.83 3.63
CA GLU A 101 -12.17 -5.01 4.11
C GLU A 101 -12.74 -3.65 4.54
N PRO A 102 -13.91 -3.23 4.03
CA PRO A 102 -14.45 -1.88 4.25
C PRO A 102 -14.53 -1.49 5.73
N ASP A 103 -14.86 -2.44 6.60
CA ASP A 103 -14.99 -2.21 8.05
C ASP A 103 -13.64 -2.02 8.76
N LEU A 104 -12.53 -2.39 8.10
CA LEU A 104 -11.17 -2.27 8.62
C LEU A 104 -10.35 -1.19 7.92
N LEU A 105 -10.91 -0.53 6.90
CA LEU A 105 -10.19 0.46 6.10
C LEU A 105 -9.66 1.62 6.95
N ASP A 106 -10.46 2.15 7.86
CA ASP A 106 -10.03 3.26 8.72
C ASP A 106 -8.90 2.81 9.67
N ASN A 107 -8.94 1.57 10.18
CA ASN A 107 -7.85 1.01 10.98
C ASN A 107 -6.53 0.93 10.18
N VAL A 108 -6.60 0.50 8.91
CA VAL A 108 -5.43 0.41 8.03
C VAL A 108 -4.89 1.80 7.70
N LEU A 109 -5.75 2.79 7.46
CA LEU A 109 -5.34 4.18 7.23
C LEU A 109 -4.70 4.81 8.48
N ASP A 110 -5.20 4.50 9.67
CA ASP A 110 -4.61 4.94 10.95
C ASP A 110 -3.25 4.27 11.16
N ASP A 111 -3.11 3.01 10.79
CA ASP A 111 -1.81 2.31 10.85
C ASP A 111 -0.81 2.88 9.86
N LEU A 112 -1.23 3.20 8.62
CA LEU A 112 -0.41 3.91 7.65
C LEU A 112 0.05 5.27 8.18
N GLN A 113 -0.82 6.01 8.86
CA GLN A 113 -0.44 7.26 9.53
C GLN A 113 0.63 7.02 10.61
N ARG A 114 0.45 5.98 11.42
CA ARG A 114 1.39 5.60 12.48
C ARG A 114 2.78 5.28 11.96
N VAL A 115 2.85 4.55 10.83
CA VAL A 115 4.13 4.06 10.29
C VAL A 115 4.82 5.04 9.35
N THR A 116 4.11 6.01 8.78
CA THR A 116 4.68 7.03 7.88
C THR A 116 5.30 8.15 8.69
N SER A 117 6.63 8.19 8.85
CA SER A 117 7.27 9.22 9.66
C SER A 117 7.73 10.45 8.88
N ASN A 118 7.88 10.38 7.54
CA ASN A 118 8.25 11.53 6.71
C ASN A 118 7.39 11.62 5.44
N ILE A 119 7.37 10.59 4.59
CA ILE A 119 6.66 10.65 3.31
C ILE A 119 6.01 9.31 2.99
N GLY A 120 4.80 9.33 2.41
CA GLY A 120 4.09 8.16 1.91
C GLY A 120 3.80 8.29 0.42
N VAL A 121 3.91 7.17 -0.31
CA VAL A 121 3.49 7.01 -1.71
C VAL A 121 2.40 5.96 -1.74
N PHE A 122 1.16 6.36 -1.96
CA PHE A 122 0.01 5.46 -1.94
C PHE A 122 -0.69 5.47 -3.28
N THR A 123 -1.00 4.29 -3.80
CA THR A 123 -1.82 4.13 -5.01
C THR A 123 -3.15 3.49 -4.66
N VAL A 124 -4.19 3.83 -5.40
CA VAL A 124 -5.52 3.24 -5.27
C VAL A 124 -6.09 3.01 -6.65
N HIS A 125 -6.55 1.79 -6.91
CA HIS A 125 -7.35 1.47 -8.08
C HIS A 125 -8.84 1.67 -7.76
N THR A 126 -9.56 2.45 -8.57
CA THR A 126 -10.96 2.86 -8.30
C THR A 126 -12.01 2.00 -9.00
N GLY A 127 -11.58 1.09 -9.87
CA GLY A 127 -12.43 0.14 -10.60
C GLY A 127 -12.31 -1.29 -10.10
N PRO A 128 -13.00 -2.25 -10.73
CA PRO A 128 -12.95 -3.65 -10.37
C PRO A 128 -11.59 -4.28 -10.67
N ALA A 129 -11.18 -5.24 -9.84
CA ALA A 129 -10.07 -6.13 -10.14
C ALA A 129 -10.46 -7.15 -11.23
N THR A 130 -9.45 -7.74 -11.87
CA THR A 130 -9.64 -8.89 -12.76
C THR A 130 -9.76 -10.21 -12.01
N LYS A 131 -9.44 -10.23 -10.72
CA LYS A 131 -9.43 -11.40 -9.85
C LYS A 131 -10.62 -11.37 -8.89
N PHE A 132 -11.03 -12.57 -8.45
CA PHE A 132 -12.10 -12.77 -7.49
C PHE A 132 -11.58 -13.59 -6.31
N LEU A 133 -12.14 -13.33 -5.13
CA LEU A 133 -11.92 -14.10 -3.92
C LEU A 133 -12.61 -15.46 -4.02
N SER A 134 -12.23 -16.42 -3.17
CA SER A 134 -12.83 -17.74 -3.14
C SER A 134 -14.33 -17.75 -2.76
N ASP A 135 -14.82 -16.69 -2.14
CA ASP A 135 -16.25 -16.48 -1.84
C ASP A 135 -17.04 -15.81 -2.98
N GLY A 136 -16.39 -15.52 -4.11
CA GLY A 136 -16.99 -14.91 -5.30
C GLY A 136 -17.02 -13.37 -5.30
N ARG A 137 -16.59 -12.69 -4.24
CA ARG A 137 -16.43 -11.22 -4.26
C ARG A 137 -15.28 -10.81 -5.19
N ASN A 138 -15.41 -9.64 -5.81
CA ASN A 138 -14.30 -9.04 -6.52
C ASN A 138 -13.14 -8.74 -5.54
N ALA A 139 -11.89 -8.94 -5.96
CA ALA A 139 -10.73 -8.71 -5.10
C ALA A 139 -10.56 -7.24 -4.70
N HIS A 140 -11.06 -6.27 -5.50
CA HIS A 140 -11.21 -4.88 -5.06
C HIS A 140 -12.52 -4.75 -4.28
N LEU A 141 -12.45 -4.79 -2.96
CA LEU A 141 -13.61 -4.69 -2.07
C LEU A 141 -14.19 -3.28 -2.03
N THR A 142 -13.34 -2.26 -2.28
CA THR A 142 -13.73 -0.85 -2.26
C THR A 142 -13.47 -0.21 -3.63
N GLN A 143 -14.53 -0.12 -4.45
CA GLN A 143 -14.48 0.44 -5.81
C GLN A 143 -15.12 1.85 -5.80
N MET A 144 -14.43 2.82 -5.20
CA MET A 144 -14.95 4.17 -4.99
C MET A 144 -14.12 5.21 -5.74
N PRO A 145 -14.73 6.33 -6.20
CA PRO A 145 -13.99 7.37 -6.92
C PRO A 145 -12.99 8.10 -6.01
N ALA A 146 -12.00 8.77 -6.61
CA ALA A 146 -10.99 9.53 -5.89
C ALA A 146 -11.60 10.55 -4.90
N SER A 147 -12.75 11.16 -5.24
CA SER A 147 -13.46 12.11 -4.37
C SER A 147 -13.96 11.49 -3.05
N TRP A 148 -14.14 10.16 -3.01
CA TRP A 148 -14.47 9.43 -1.80
C TRP A 148 -13.22 9.10 -0.96
N TRP A 149 -12.10 8.81 -1.62
CA TRP A 149 -10.84 8.46 -0.97
C TRP A 149 -10.10 9.66 -0.38
N LEU A 150 -10.06 10.78 -1.13
CA LEU A 150 -9.26 11.95 -0.75
C LEU A 150 -9.58 12.51 0.64
N PRO A 151 -10.86 12.65 1.10
CA PRO A 151 -11.16 13.08 2.45
C PRO A 151 -10.52 12.18 3.52
N LYS A 152 -10.50 10.85 3.32
CA LYS A 152 -9.90 9.89 4.26
C LYS A 152 -8.39 10.07 4.41
N PHE A 153 -7.70 10.37 3.30
CA PHE A 153 -6.28 10.72 3.36
C PHE A 153 -6.07 12.07 4.06
N LEU A 154 -6.89 13.07 3.74
CA LEU A 154 -6.77 14.43 4.31
C LEU A 154 -7.09 14.50 5.81
N GLU A 155 -7.81 13.55 6.36
CA GLU A 155 -8.00 13.41 7.81
C GLU A 155 -6.70 13.08 8.55
N ARG A 156 -5.76 12.39 7.87
CA ARG A 156 -4.55 11.79 8.46
C ARG A 156 -3.24 12.40 7.97
N PHE A 157 -3.24 12.95 6.76
CA PHE A 157 -2.03 13.41 6.07
C PHE A 157 -2.21 14.80 5.47
N GLU A 158 -1.10 15.46 5.22
CA GLU A 158 -1.02 16.58 4.28
C GLU A 158 -0.72 16.02 2.88
N LEU A 159 -1.42 16.55 1.88
CA LEU A 159 -1.32 16.10 0.50
C LEU A 159 -0.25 16.90 -0.25
N ALA A 160 0.89 16.30 -0.56
CA ALA A 160 1.94 16.91 -1.37
C ALA A 160 1.64 16.79 -2.87
N THR A 161 1.09 15.64 -3.30
CA THR A 161 0.79 15.37 -4.72
C THR A 161 -0.46 14.52 -4.86
N PHE A 162 -1.26 14.83 -5.89
CA PHE A 162 -2.34 13.96 -6.38
C PHE A 162 -2.24 13.86 -7.89
N ASN A 163 -2.19 12.64 -8.40
CA ASN A 163 -2.22 12.39 -9.84
C ASN A 163 -3.19 11.25 -10.19
N ARG A 164 -3.99 11.46 -11.23
CA ARG A 164 -4.81 10.40 -11.80
C ARG A 164 -3.96 9.48 -12.65
N ILE A 165 -4.21 8.17 -12.50
CA ILE A 165 -3.66 7.14 -13.36
C ILE A 165 -4.70 6.83 -14.44
N ARG A 166 -4.25 6.64 -15.66
CA ARG A 166 -5.15 6.33 -16.79
C ARG A 166 -6.00 5.10 -16.48
N ALA A 167 -7.26 5.16 -16.92
CA ALA A 167 -8.30 4.15 -16.84
C ALA A 167 -9.04 4.08 -15.49
N ALA A 168 -8.43 3.80 -14.36
CA ALA A 168 -9.18 3.61 -13.13
C ALA A 168 -8.32 3.70 -11.86
N GLY A 169 -7.70 4.85 -11.59
CA GLY A 169 -6.93 4.96 -10.36
C GLY A 169 -6.29 6.33 -10.15
N PHE A 170 -5.56 6.44 -9.07
CA PHE A 170 -4.75 7.61 -8.73
C PHE A 170 -3.61 7.19 -7.79
N TYR A 171 -2.62 8.06 -7.68
CA TYR A 171 -1.67 8.00 -6.59
C TYR A 171 -1.62 9.34 -5.83
N VAL A 172 -1.24 9.26 -4.58
CA VAL A 172 -0.95 10.40 -3.74
C VAL A 172 0.46 10.28 -3.16
N ILE A 173 1.13 11.42 -3.03
CA ILE A 173 2.30 11.58 -2.18
C ILE A 173 1.85 12.40 -0.99
N VAL A 174 2.09 11.90 0.21
CA VAL A 174 1.58 12.46 1.45
C VAL A 174 2.70 12.66 2.46
N GLU A 175 2.50 13.61 3.36
CA GLU A 175 3.34 13.84 4.53
C GLU A 175 2.50 13.68 5.80
N PRO A 176 3.08 13.23 6.94
CA PRO A 176 2.37 13.22 8.21
C PRO A 176 1.88 14.63 8.57
N ARG A 177 0.65 14.73 9.09
CA ARG A 177 0.17 16.01 9.64
C ARG A 177 1.05 16.39 10.82
N LYS A 178 1.55 17.62 10.78
CA LYS A 178 2.24 18.23 11.93
C LYS A 178 1.15 18.69 12.90
N ASN A 179 1.11 18.09 14.08
CA ASN A 179 0.26 18.55 15.20
C ASN A 179 0.74 19.88 15.72
#